data_365a2b6115e09fcce22e8e89477341c4
#
_entry.id   365a2b6115e09fcce22e8e89477341c4
#
_cell.length_a   1.000
_cell.length_b   1.000
_cell.length_c   1.000
_cell.angle_alpha   90.00
_cell.angle_beta   90.00
_cell.angle_gamma   90.00
#
_symmetry.space_group_name_H-M   'P 1'
#
loop_
_entity.id
_entity.type
_entity.pdbx_description
1 polymer ?
#
loop_
_entity_poly.entity_id
_entity_poly.type
_entity_poly.pdbx_seq_one_letter_code
_entity_poly.pdbx_strand_id
1 'polypeptide(L)'
;ALEPVRQKWGLDRIIVSTYQAVSGAGMGAILETQRELKEVLNDGVNPRDVQAEILPCGGDKKHYPIAFNALPQIDVFTENDYTYEEMKMTNETKKIMEDDSIAVSATCVRIPVLSAHSESVYIETKEVAPIDEVKAAIAGFPGAVLEDDVAHQIYPQAVNAVGSRDTFVGRIRKDLDAEKGIHMWVVSDNLLKGAAWNSVQIAETLHERGLVRPTAELKFELK
;
A
#
# COMPACT_ATOMS: atom_id res chain seq x y z
N ALA A 1 -3.28 7.30 6.51
CA ALA A 1 -4.10 6.48 7.42
C ALA A 1 -3.63 6.57 8.88
N LEU A 2 -2.32 6.39 9.13
CA LEU A 2 -1.79 6.27 10.51
C LEU A 2 -1.41 7.60 11.15
N GLU A 3 -1.10 8.63 10.38
CA GLU A 3 -0.64 9.92 10.92
C GLU A 3 -1.62 10.59 11.90
N PRO A 4 -2.94 10.63 11.64
CA PRO A 4 -3.89 11.20 12.62
C PRO A 4 -3.92 10.41 13.93
N VAL A 5 -3.67 9.10 13.90
CA VAL A 5 -3.59 8.26 15.11
C VAL A 5 -2.30 8.53 15.86
N ARG A 6 -1.17 8.60 15.12
CA ARG A 6 0.14 8.88 15.69
C ARG A 6 0.18 10.23 16.42
N GLN A 7 -0.42 11.25 15.82
CA GLN A 7 -0.44 12.61 16.40
C GLN A 7 -1.18 12.67 17.75
N LYS A 8 -2.20 11.84 17.95
CA LYS A 8 -3.04 11.88 19.16
C LYS A 8 -2.58 10.90 20.23
N TRP A 9 -2.20 9.67 19.85
CA TRP A 9 -1.93 8.58 20.80
C TRP A 9 -0.53 7.97 20.67
N GLY A 10 0.28 8.48 19.74
CA GLY A 10 1.58 7.88 19.41
C GLY A 10 1.44 6.49 18.75
N LEU A 11 2.52 6.01 18.18
CA LEU A 11 2.61 4.63 17.65
C LEU A 11 3.81 3.95 18.28
N ASP A 12 3.62 2.71 18.71
CA ASP A 12 4.66 1.85 19.24
C ASP A 12 5.04 0.77 18.24
N ARG A 13 4.04 0.13 17.62
CA ARG A 13 4.23 -0.96 16.66
C ARG A 13 3.26 -0.86 15.48
N ILE A 14 3.75 -1.29 14.32
CA ILE A 14 2.95 -1.51 13.11
C ILE A 14 3.28 -2.90 12.59
N ILE A 15 2.25 -3.73 12.38
CA ILE A 15 2.34 -4.99 11.65
C ILE A 15 1.42 -4.86 10.44
N VAL A 16 1.95 -5.08 9.26
CA VAL A 16 1.19 -4.93 8.02
C VAL A 16 1.37 -6.12 7.09
N SER A 17 0.27 -6.61 6.56
CA SER A 17 0.28 -7.50 5.39
C SER A 17 -0.35 -6.76 4.23
N THR A 18 0.38 -6.67 3.12
CA THR A 18 -0.13 -6.01 1.91
C THR A 18 -0.74 -7.01 0.95
N TYR A 19 -1.69 -6.54 0.17
CA TYR A 19 -2.35 -7.21 -0.95
C TYR A 19 -2.18 -6.31 -2.16
N GLN A 20 -0.99 -6.43 -2.82
CA GLN A 20 -0.57 -5.48 -3.82
C GLN A 20 -0.98 -5.89 -5.23
N ALA A 21 -1.54 -4.93 -5.95
CA ALA A 21 -1.93 -5.06 -7.35
C ALA A 21 -0.73 -5.25 -8.27
N VAL A 22 -0.91 -5.98 -9.36
CA VAL A 22 0.14 -6.29 -10.34
C VAL A 22 0.66 -5.06 -11.08
N SER A 23 -0.13 -3.97 -11.16
CA SER A 23 0.30 -2.70 -11.78
C SER A 23 1.56 -2.11 -11.16
N GLY A 24 1.85 -2.42 -9.89
CA GLY A 24 3.10 -2.02 -9.23
C GLY A 24 4.36 -2.62 -9.87
N ALA A 25 4.24 -3.75 -10.56
CA ALA A 25 5.30 -4.37 -11.34
C ALA A 25 5.31 -3.92 -12.83
N GLY A 26 4.48 -2.94 -13.18
CA GLY A 26 4.45 -2.33 -14.51
C GLY A 26 3.48 -2.98 -15.50
N MET A 27 3.45 -2.42 -16.71
CA MET A 27 2.53 -2.85 -17.76
C MET A 27 2.74 -4.31 -18.18
N GLY A 28 3.98 -4.79 -18.20
CA GLY A 28 4.30 -6.18 -18.52
C GLY A 28 3.58 -7.15 -17.59
N ALA A 29 3.60 -6.90 -16.28
CA ALA A 29 2.92 -7.74 -15.29
C ALA A 29 1.39 -7.71 -15.44
N ILE A 30 0.81 -6.57 -15.83
CA ILE A 30 -0.62 -6.48 -16.14
C ILE A 30 -0.97 -7.38 -17.32
N LEU A 31 -0.21 -7.29 -18.41
CA LEU A 31 -0.43 -8.08 -19.63
C LEU A 31 -0.21 -9.57 -19.37
N GLU A 32 0.82 -9.92 -18.60
CA GLU A 32 1.06 -11.31 -18.18
C GLU A 32 -0.11 -11.85 -17.37
N THR A 33 -0.58 -11.11 -16.36
CA THR A 33 -1.74 -11.49 -15.56
C THR A 33 -2.99 -11.72 -16.41
N GLN A 34 -3.24 -10.84 -17.38
CA GLN A 34 -4.39 -10.99 -18.29
C GLN A 34 -4.26 -12.21 -19.19
N ARG A 35 -3.05 -12.51 -19.68
CA ARG A 35 -2.76 -13.70 -20.47
C ARG A 35 -2.98 -14.96 -19.64
N GLU A 36 -2.41 -15.03 -18.45
CA GLU A 36 -2.55 -16.17 -17.55
C GLU A 36 -4.00 -16.47 -17.19
N LEU A 37 -4.78 -15.42 -16.84
CA LEU A 37 -6.21 -15.55 -16.54
C LEU A 37 -6.98 -16.08 -17.76
N LYS A 38 -6.63 -15.64 -18.97
CA LYS A 38 -7.25 -16.15 -20.21
C LYS A 38 -6.93 -17.61 -20.46
N GLU A 39 -5.67 -18.02 -20.32
CA GLU A 39 -5.24 -19.40 -20.46
C GLU A 39 -5.98 -20.33 -19.50
N VAL A 40 -6.17 -19.92 -18.25
CA VAL A 40 -6.89 -20.73 -17.26
C VAL A 40 -8.40 -20.77 -17.54
N LEU A 41 -9.02 -19.60 -17.77
CA LEU A 41 -10.49 -19.49 -17.84
C LEU A 41 -11.04 -19.92 -19.20
N ASN A 42 -10.35 -19.64 -20.29
CA ASN A 42 -10.85 -19.90 -21.65
C ASN A 42 -10.27 -21.17 -22.26
N ASP A 43 -8.99 -21.39 -22.02
CA ASP A 43 -8.25 -22.48 -22.67
C ASP A 43 -8.14 -23.73 -21.76
N GLY A 44 -8.60 -23.62 -20.50
CA GLY A 44 -8.65 -24.71 -19.54
C GLY A 44 -7.30 -25.18 -19.02
N VAL A 45 -6.26 -24.35 -19.12
CA VAL A 45 -4.93 -24.65 -18.60
C VAL A 45 -4.99 -24.72 -17.08
N ASN A 46 -4.36 -25.73 -16.49
CA ASN A 46 -4.26 -25.79 -15.03
C ASN A 46 -3.37 -24.61 -14.54
N PRO A 47 -3.79 -23.84 -13.51
CA PRO A 47 -2.98 -22.71 -12.99
C PRO A 47 -1.53 -23.07 -12.64
N ARG A 48 -1.25 -24.33 -12.28
CA ARG A 48 0.11 -24.81 -11.97
C ARG A 48 1.01 -24.94 -13.19
N ASP A 49 0.41 -25.07 -14.37
CA ASP A 49 1.11 -25.33 -15.63
C ASP A 49 1.29 -24.04 -16.47
N VAL A 50 0.67 -22.93 -16.02
CA VAL A 50 0.82 -21.63 -16.65
C VAL A 50 2.27 -21.15 -16.52
N GLN A 51 2.85 -20.68 -17.62
CA GLN A 51 4.22 -20.16 -17.64
C GLN A 51 4.22 -18.67 -17.25
N ALA A 52 5.04 -18.31 -16.27
CA ALA A 52 5.28 -16.96 -15.85
C ALA A 52 6.69 -16.49 -16.20
N GLU A 53 6.85 -15.21 -16.54
CA GLU A 53 8.10 -14.62 -17.01
C GLU A 53 8.51 -13.36 -16.23
N ILE A 54 7.59 -12.76 -15.45
CA ILE A 54 7.79 -11.47 -14.81
C ILE A 54 7.68 -11.56 -13.29
N LEU A 55 6.61 -12.19 -12.77
CA LEU A 55 6.35 -12.23 -11.33
C LEU A 55 7.00 -13.45 -10.65
N PRO A 56 7.45 -13.29 -9.38
CA PRO A 56 7.27 -12.14 -8.48
C PRO A 56 8.16 -10.95 -8.78
N CYS A 57 9.35 -11.17 -9.36
CA CYS A 57 10.31 -10.13 -9.70
C CYS A 57 11.02 -10.46 -11.01
N GLY A 58 11.07 -9.51 -11.95
CA GLY A 58 11.69 -9.71 -13.26
C GLY A 58 13.21 -9.98 -13.22
N GLY A 59 13.87 -9.68 -12.09
CA GLY A 59 15.30 -9.98 -11.88
C GLY A 59 15.57 -11.39 -11.35
N ASP A 60 14.55 -12.12 -10.94
CA ASP A 60 14.70 -13.48 -10.40
C ASP A 60 14.89 -14.52 -11.49
N LYS A 61 15.51 -15.64 -11.10
CA LYS A 61 15.67 -16.81 -11.98
C LYS A 61 14.42 -17.68 -12.08
N LYS A 62 13.48 -17.49 -11.17
CA LYS A 62 12.27 -18.29 -11.05
C LYS A 62 11.05 -17.40 -10.95
N HIS A 63 10.08 -17.68 -11.81
CA HIS A 63 8.82 -16.97 -11.87
C HIS A 63 7.67 -17.90 -11.52
N TYR A 64 6.57 -17.32 -11.04
CA TYR A 64 5.38 -18.04 -10.63
C TYR A 64 4.15 -17.36 -11.20
N PRO A 65 3.18 -18.13 -11.72
CA PRO A 65 1.93 -17.56 -12.19
C PRO A 65 1.16 -16.88 -11.07
N ILE A 66 0.55 -15.75 -11.41
CA ILE A 66 -0.29 -14.99 -10.47
C ILE A 66 -1.76 -15.32 -10.60
N ALA A 67 -2.20 -15.86 -11.75
CA ALA A 67 -3.58 -16.25 -11.94
C ALA A 67 -4.03 -17.27 -10.88
N PHE A 68 -5.05 -16.93 -10.10
CA PHE A 68 -5.58 -17.71 -8.97
C PHE A 68 -4.55 -18.01 -7.87
N ASN A 69 -3.56 -17.15 -7.71
CA ASN A 69 -2.46 -17.34 -6.77
C ASN A 69 -2.23 -16.09 -5.90
N ALA A 70 -1.45 -16.25 -4.84
CA ALA A 70 -0.90 -15.16 -4.04
C ALA A 70 0.59 -15.42 -3.84
N LEU A 71 1.43 -14.45 -4.21
CA LEU A 71 2.88 -14.57 -4.13
C LEU A 71 3.41 -13.72 -2.98
N PRO A 72 3.91 -14.33 -1.88
CA PRO A 72 4.44 -13.61 -0.73
C PRO A 72 5.87 -13.14 -0.98
N GLN A 73 6.06 -12.49 -2.11
CA GLN A 73 7.33 -11.88 -2.52
C GLN A 73 7.02 -10.70 -3.44
N ILE A 74 7.56 -9.54 -3.12
CA ILE A 74 7.60 -8.36 -3.99
C ILE A 74 9.02 -7.83 -3.93
N ASP A 75 9.64 -7.75 -5.12
CA ASP A 75 11.06 -7.45 -5.28
C ASP A 75 11.98 -8.59 -4.78
N VAL A 76 13.28 -8.38 -4.82
CA VAL A 76 14.30 -9.39 -4.46
C VAL A 76 14.41 -9.56 -2.95
N PHE A 77 14.84 -10.74 -2.52
CA PHE A 77 15.16 -10.98 -1.11
C PHE A 77 16.47 -10.30 -0.71
N THR A 78 16.52 -9.81 0.51
CA THR A 78 17.69 -9.26 1.19
C THR A 78 18.35 -10.31 2.07
N GLU A 79 19.49 -9.98 2.70
CA GLU A 79 20.28 -10.93 3.52
C GLU A 79 19.55 -11.41 4.79
N ASN A 80 18.50 -10.72 5.21
CA ASN A 80 17.71 -11.05 6.41
C ASN A 80 16.38 -11.75 6.11
N ASP A 81 16.24 -12.34 4.92
CA ASP A 81 15.06 -13.05 4.43
C ASP A 81 13.81 -12.15 4.20
N TYR A 82 13.91 -10.84 4.40
CA TYR A 82 12.89 -9.89 3.98
C TYR A 82 13.08 -9.53 2.50
N THR A 83 11.98 -9.18 1.83
CA THR A 83 12.11 -8.59 0.49
C THR A 83 12.51 -7.12 0.57
N TYR A 84 13.05 -6.59 -0.53
CA TYR A 84 13.38 -5.17 -0.61
C TYR A 84 12.16 -4.27 -0.37
N GLU A 85 10.99 -4.66 -0.87
CA GLU A 85 9.73 -3.94 -0.63
C GLU A 85 9.34 -3.92 0.86
N GLU A 86 9.50 -5.02 1.58
CA GLU A 86 9.25 -5.09 3.03
C GLU A 86 10.23 -4.22 3.82
N MET A 87 11.49 -4.19 3.40
CA MET A 87 12.48 -3.30 3.99
C MET A 87 12.20 -1.83 3.68
N LYS A 88 11.69 -1.52 2.47
CA LYS A 88 11.20 -0.17 2.15
C LYS A 88 10.08 0.26 3.09
N MET A 89 9.05 -0.56 3.25
CA MET A 89 7.95 -0.25 4.16
C MET A 89 8.46 0.04 5.58
N THR A 90 9.38 -0.76 6.08
CA THR A 90 9.98 -0.57 7.40
C THR A 90 10.75 0.75 7.50
N ASN A 91 11.64 1.01 6.55
CA ASN A 91 12.54 2.16 6.59
C ASN A 91 11.84 3.47 6.25
N GLU A 92 10.95 3.44 5.23
CA GLU A 92 10.23 4.63 4.79
C GLU A 92 9.19 5.07 5.82
N THR A 93 8.53 4.14 6.51
CA THR A 93 7.61 4.48 7.60
C THR A 93 8.31 5.27 8.68
N LYS A 94 9.45 4.81 9.16
CA LYS A 94 10.26 5.51 10.17
C LYS A 94 10.72 6.89 9.68
N LYS A 95 11.23 6.94 8.45
CA LYS A 95 11.71 8.18 7.83
C LYS A 95 10.59 9.21 7.64
N ILE A 96 9.43 8.81 7.11
CA ILE A 96 8.31 9.71 6.82
C ILE A 96 7.67 10.19 8.12
N MET A 97 7.54 9.33 9.11
CA MET A 97 6.99 9.68 10.43
C MET A 97 8.02 10.37 11.34
N GLU A 98 9.28 10.48 10.90
CA GLU A 98 10.38 11.04 11.69
C GLU A 98 10.49 10.42 13.10
N ASP A 99 10.25 9.09 13.18
CA ASP A 99 10.24 8.34 14.45
C ASP A 99 10.86 6.94 14.28
N ASP A 100 12.13 6.81 14.64
CA ASP A 100 12.87 5.54 14.60
C ASP A 100 12.43 4.55 15.69
N SER A 101 11.67 5.01 16.69
CA SER A 101 11.20 4.16 17.80
C SER A 101 10.06 3.23 17.42
N ILE A 102 9.37 3.51 16.32
CA ILE A 102 8.25 2.68 15.85
C ILE A 102 8.78 1.32 15.36
N ALA A 103 8.30 0.25 15.96
CA ALA A 103 8.59 -1.10 15.49
C ALA A 103 7.70 -1.42 14.27
N VAL A 104 8.30 -1.72 13.13
CA VAL A 104 7.55 -2.03 11.89
C VAL A 104 7.91 -3.41 11.38
N SER A 105 6.91 -4.21 11.06
CA SER A 105 7.06 -5.51 10.40
C SER A 105 6.07 -5.62 9.25
N ALA A 106 6.56 -5.95 8.07
CA ALA A 106 5.75 -6.05 6.86
C ALA A 106 5.87 -7.44 6.23
N THR A 107 4.77 -7.89 5.61
CA THR A 107 4.75 -9.00 4.67
C THR A 107 4.08 -8.51 3.40
N CYS A 108 4.81 -8.49 2.29
CA CYS A 108 4.31 -7.96 1.03
C CYS A 108 3.87 -9.09 0.09
N VAL A 109 2.59 -9.07 -0.29
CA VAL A 109 1.98 -10.12 -1.10
C VAL A 109 1.45 -9.54 -2.41
N ARG A 110 1.83 -10.14 -3.54
CA ARG A 110 1.24 -9.87 -4.85
C ARG A 110 0.00 -10.71 -5.04
N ILE A 111 -1.10 -10.09 -5.47
CA ILE A 111 -2.37 -10.75 -5.76
C ILE A 111 -2.85 -10.41 -7.17
N PRO A 112 -3.76 -11.20 -7.79
CA PRO A 112 -4.24 -10.97 -9.16
C PRO A 112 -5.29 -9.86 -9.24
N VAL A 113 -4.97 -8.69 -8.67
CA VAL A 113 -5.73 -7.44 -8.76
C VAL A 113 -4.94 -6.50 -9.66
N LEU A 114 -5.60 -5.84 -10.61
CA LEU A 114 -4.90 -5.03 -11.60
C LEU A 114 -4.37 -3.72 -11.02
N SER A 115 -5.18 -3.00 -10.24
CA SER A 115 -4.85 -1.70 -9.65
C SER A 115 -5.44 -1.54 -8.27
N ALA A 116 -4.91 -0.62 -7.50
CA ALA A 116 -5.13 -0.33 -6.09
C ALA A 116 -4.57 -1.41 -5.15
N HIS A 117 -3.75 -0.96 -4.20
CA HIS A 117 -3.23 -1.81 -3.13
C HIS A 117 -4.19 -1.81 -1.96
N SER A 118 -4.28 -2.95 -1.31
CA SER A 118 -5.00 -3.10 -0.05
C SER A 118 -4.03 -3.58 1.03
N GLU A 119 -4.28 -3.20 2.28
CA GLU A 119 -3.42 -3.52 3.40
C GLU A 119 -4.24 -3.90 4.63
N SER A 120 -3.87 -5.00 5.26
CA SER A 120 -4.32 -5.36 6.60
C SER A 120 -3.30 -4.82 7.60
N VAL A 121 -3.70 -3.81 8.36
CA VAL A 121 -2.82 -3.10 9.27
C VAL A 121 -3.25 -3.37 10.71
N TYR A 122 -2.30 -3.77 11.53
CA TYR A 122 -2.40 -3.80 12.98
C TYR A 122 -1.44 -2.77 13.56
N ILE A 123 -1.89 -1.98 14.50
CA ILE A 123 -1.06 -1.02 15.23
C ILE A 123 -1.20 -1.20 16.74
N GLU A 124 -0.13 -0.89 17.46
CA GLU A 124 -0.17 -0.63 18.89
C GLU A 124 0.13 0.85 19.12
N THR A 125 -0.73 1.52 19.87
CA THR A 125 -0.55 2.92 20.24
C THR A 125 0.19 3.05 21.56
N LYS A 126 0.88 4.18 21.80
CA LYS A 126 1.55 4.44 23.10
C LYS A 126 0.55 4.67 24.21
N GLU A 127 -0.62 5.24 23.88
CA GLU A 127 -1.74 5.47 24.80
C GLU A 127 -2.98 4.72 24.33
N VAL A 128 -3.92 4.41 25.21
CA VAL A 128 -5.20 3.77 24.83
C VAL A 128 -6.01 4.73 23.95
N ALA A 129 -6.37 4.30 22.76
CA ALA A 129 -7.11 5.09 21.80
C ALA A 129 -8.55 4.56 21.65
N PRO A 130 -9.59 5.36 22.02
CA PRO A 130 -10.98 4.99 21.80
C PRO A 130 -11.30 4.88 20.31
N ILE A 131 -11.93 3.79 19.89
CA ILE A 131 -12.15 3.50 18.46
C ILE A 131 -12.96 4.59 17.75
N ASP A 132 -13.98 5.16 18.40
CA ASP A 132 -14.79 6.22 17.80
C ASP A 132 -13.97 7.51 17.58
N GLU A 133 -13.04 7.80 18.48
CA GLU A 133 -12.12 8.93 18.30
C GLU A 133 -11.08 8.67 17.22
N VAL A 134 -10.60 7.43 17.09
CA VAL A 134 -9.72 7.02 15.99
C VAL A 134 -10.43 7.20 14.64
N LYS A 135 -11.66 6.72 14.52
CA LYS A 135 -12.49 6.92 13.32
C LYS A 135 -12.69 8.41 13.03
N ALA A 136 -13.03 9.21 14.03
CA ALA A 136 -13.20 10.65 13.87
C ALA A 136 -11.89 11.36 13.45
N ALA A 137 -10.75 10.94 14.00
CA ALA A 137 -9.45 11.49 13.63
C ALA A 137 -9.09 11.18 12.17
N ILE A 138 -9.33 9.96 11.71
CA ILE A 138 -9.10 9.56 10.32
C ILE A 138 -10.06 10.29 9.38
N ALA A 139 -11.35 10.35 9.71
CA ALA A 139 -12.36 11.06 8.90
C ALA A 139 -12.08 12.56 8.74
N GLY A 140 -11.44 13.18 9.73
CA GLY A 140 -11.06 14.59 9.70
C GLY A 140 -9.69 14.87 9.07
N PHE A 141 -8.96 13.85 8.63
CA PHE A 141 -7.60 14.02 8.12
C PHE A 141 -7.58 14.20 6.59
N PRO A 142 -6.91 15.24 6.07
CA PRO A 142 -6.86 15.51 4.63
C PRO A 142 -6.29 14.33 3.82
N GLY A 143 -7.00 13.92 2.77
CA GLY A 143 -6.60 12.81 1.91
C GLY A 143 -6.87 11.42 2.48
N ALA A 144 -7.56 11.33 3.63
CA ALA A 144 -8.11 10.09 4.16
C ALA A 144 -9.65 10.11 4.08
N VAL A 145 -10.22 8.99 3.68
CA VAL A 145 -11.68 8.78 3.59
C VAL A 145 -12.06 7.60 4.47
N LEU A 146 -12.96 7.82 5.41
CA LEU A 146 -13.49 6.77 6.26
C LEU A 146 -14.64 6.05 5.55
N GLU A 147 -14.47 4.75 5.27
CA GLU A 147 -15.51 3.83 4.78
C GLU A 147 -15.65 2.68 5.78
N ASP A 148 -16.40 2.88 6.86
CA ASP A 148 -16.47 1.92 7.96
C ASP A 148 -17.87 1.81 8.56
N ASP A 149 -18.79 1.17 7.83
CA ASP A 149 -20.12 0.80 8.30
C ASP A 149 -20.34 -0.70 8.12
N VAL A 150 -19.99 -1.47 9.14
CA VAL A 150 -20.09 -2.93 9.12
C VAL A 150 -21.55 -3.42 9.08
N ALA A 151 -22.49 -2.66 9.61
CA ALA A 151 -23.91 -3.03 9.59
C ALA A 151 -24.48 -3.05 8.16
N HIS A 152 -23.98 -2.16 7.31
CA HIS A 152 -24.36 -2.07 5.90
C HIS A 152 -23.29 -2.64 4.96
N GLN A 153 -22.28 -3.34 5.48
CA GLN A 153 -21.17 -3.94 4.71
C GLN A 153 -20.40 -2.92 3.86
N ILE A 154 -20.25 -1.70 4.36
CA ILE A 154 -19.45 -0.63 3.73
C ILE A 154 -18.03 -0.68 4.29
N TYR A 155 -17.08 -0.91 3.41
CA TYR A 155 -15.64 -0.97 3.69
C TYR A 155 -14.83 -0.72 2.42
N PRO A 156 -13.58 -0.27 2.50
CA PRO A 156 -12.76 0.03 1.34
C PRO A 156 -12.52 -1.20 0.46
N GLN A 157 -12.64 -1.00 -0.86
CA GLN A 157 -12.40 -2.03 -1.88
C GLN A 157 -11.48 -1.49 -2.97
N ALA A 158 -10.56 -2.34 -3.45
CA ALA A 158 -9.61 -1.97 -4.50
C ALA A 158 -10.30 -1.40 -5.75
N VAL A 159 -11.37 -2.04 -6.21
CA VAL A 159 -12.11 -1.62 -7.41
C VAL A 159 -12.71 -0.22 -7.28
N ASN A 160 -13.07 0.20 -6.08
CA ASN A 160 -13.67 1.50 -5.81
C ASN A 160 -12.61 2.60 -5.61
N ALA A 161 -11.40 2.22 -5.21
CA ALA A 161 -10.30 3.16 -4.99
C ALA A 161 -9.56 3.53 -6.27
N VAL A 162 -9.70 2.75 -7.35
CA VAL A 162 -9.06 3.03 -8.64
C VAL A 162 -9.51 4.39 -9.18
N GLY A 163 -8.54 5.24 -9.54
CA GLY A 163 -8.78 6.59 -10.04
C GLY A 163 -8.95 7.64 -8.94
N SER A 164 -9.00 7.24 -7.66
CA SER A 164 -9.07 8.19 -6.55
C SER A 164 -7.67 8.70 -6.15
N ARG A 165 -7.66 9.90 -5.59
CA ARG A 165 -6.48 10.56 -5.04
C ARG A 165 -6.36 10.38 -3.52
N ASP A 166 -7.34 9.72 -2.91
CA ASP A 166 -7.46 9.55 -1.48
C ASP A 166 -7.04 8.15 -1.01
N THR A 167 -6.81 8.04 0.28
CA THR A 167 -6.60 6.77 0.97
C THR A 167 -7.86 6.42 1.75
N PHE A 168 -8.44 5.28 1.46
CA PHE A 168 -9.66 4.80 2.10
C PHE A 168 -9.30 3.91 3.29
N VAL A 169 -9.95 4.15 4.43
CA VAL A 169 -9.71 3.43 5.67
C VAL A 169 -11.03 2.91 6.23
N GLY A 170 -11.06 1.66 6.61
CA GLY A 170 -12.23 1.06 7.22
C GLY A 170 -11.89 -0.21 8.00
N ARG A 171 -12.92 -0.95 8.44
CA ARG A 171 -12.75 -2.12 9.28
C ARG A 171 -11.94 -1.83 10.54
N ILE A 172 -12.06 -0.59 11.07
CA ILE A 172 -11.38 -0.13 12.26
C ILE A 172 -12.02 -0.77 13.48
N ARG A 173 -11.23 -1.51 14.23
CA ARG A 173 -11.71 -2.23 15.39
C ARG A 173 -10.60 -2.42 16.43
N LYS A 174 -11.01 -2.49 17.69
CA LYS A 174 -10.11 -2.82 18.79
C LYS A 174 -9.62 -4.26 18.64
N ASP A 175 -8.37 -4.51 19.04
CA ASP A 175 -7.87 -5.86 19.23
C ASP A 175 -8.59 -6.53 20.40
N LEU A 176 -8.72 -7.86 20.35
CA LEU A 176 -9.47 -8.61 21.36
C LEU A 176 -8.68 -8.79 22.66
N ASP A 177 -7.38 -8.87 22.57
CA ASP A 177 -6.50 -9.21 23.69
C ASP A 177 -5.56 -8.05 24.08
N ALA A 178 -5.18 -7.20 23.10
CA ALA A 178 -4.28 -6.07 23.32
C ALA A 178 -5.06 -4.77 23.52
N GLU A 179 -5.00 -4.20 24.74
CA GLU A 179 -5.74 -2.98 25.09
C GLU A 179 -5.44 -1.80 24.17
N LYS A 180 -4.21 -1.69 23.69
CA LYS A 180 -3.73 -0.63 22.80
C LYS A 180 -3.69 -1.05 21.33
N GLY A 181 -4.13 -2.26 21.03
CA GLY A 181 -4.14 -2.85 19.69
C GLY A 181 -5.33 -2.39 18.87
N ILE A 182 -5.09 -2.00 17.63
CA ILE A 182 -6.12 -1.58 16.67
C ILE A 182 -5.85 -2.23 15.32
N HIS A 183 -6.88 -2.79 14.73
CA HIS A 183 -6.85 -3.29 13.36
C HIS A 183 -7.59 -2.32 12.44
N MET A 184 -7.10 -2.21 11.20
CA MET A 184 -7.77 -1.48 10.13
C MET A 184 -7.47 -2.10 8.77
N TRP A 185 -8.30 -1.75 7.81
CA TRP A 185 -8.14 -2.07 6.40
C TRP A 185 -7.94 -0.78 5.62
N VAL A 186 -6.87 -0.70 4.84
CA VAL A 186 -6.48 0.49 4.10
C VAL A 186 -6.41 0.15 2.62
N VAL A 187 -6.97 1.01 1.78
CA VAL A 187 -6.95 0.85 0.32
C VAL A 187 -6.61 2.17 -0.35
N SER A 188 -5.75 2.11 -1.37
CA SER A 188 -5.36 3.30 -2.13
C SER A 188 -4.98 2.94 -3.56
N ASP A 189 -5.22 3.85 -4.51
CA ASP A 189 -4.71 3.70 -5.87
C ASP A 189 -3.18 3.87 -5.87
N ASN A 190 -2.49 2.77 -6.15
CA ASN A 190 -1.03 2.72 -6.12
C ASN A 190 -0.38 3.54 -7.24
N LEU A 191 -1.06 3.76 -8.35
CA LEU A 191 -0.54 4.55 -9.47
C LEU A 191 -0.76 6.05 -9.28
N LEU A 192 -1.79 6.44 -8.54
CA LEU A 192 -2.10 7.83 -8.23
C LEU A 192 -1.55 8.23 -6.86
N LYS A 193 -2.20 7.82 -5.77
CA LYS A 193 -1.81 8.21 -4.41
C LYS A 193 -0.43 7.68 -4.05
N GLY A 194 -0.11 6.46 -4.46
CA GLY A 194 1.20 5.86 -4.23
C GLY A 194 2.33 6.41 -5.10
N ALA A 195 2.01 7.09 -6.21
CA ALA A 195 3.02 7.53 -7.19
C ALA A 195 2.73 8.92 -7.77
N ALA A 196 1.98 8.99 -8.89
CA ALA A 196 1.87 10.21 -9.70
C ALA A 196 1.24 11.38 -8.93
N TRP A 197 0.12 11.16 -8.25
CA TRP A 197 -0.55 12.21 -7.48
C TRP A 197 0.26 12.65 -6.26
N ASN A 198 0.91 11.72 -5.58
CA ASN A 198 1.77 12.04 -4.44
C ASN A 198 2.93 12.97 -4.85
N SER A 199 3.51 12.73 -6.03
CA SER A 199 4.56 13.61 -6.57
C SER A 199 4.05 15.03 -6.82
N VAL A 200 2.82 15.18 -7.32
CA VAL A 200 2.16 16.49 -7.50
C VAL A 200 1.94 17.16 -6.15
N GLN A 201 1.39 16.45 -5.16
CA GLN A 201 1.15 17.00 -3.81
C GLN A 201 2.44 17.44 -3.12
N ILE A 202 3.55 16.71 -3.31
CA ILE A 202 4.85 17.13 -2.81
C ILE A 202 5.28 18.44 -3.47
N ALA A 203 5.15 18.57 -4.79
CA ALA A 203 5.51 19.78 -5.51
C ALA A 203 4.66 20.99 -5.08
N GLU A 204 3.34 20.81 -4.93
CA GLU A 204 2.42 21.83 -4.41
C GLU A 204 2.81 22.27 -2.99
N THR A 205 3.06 21.33 -2.09
CA THR A 205 3.48 21.60 -0.72
C THR A 205 4.81 22.36 -0.66
N LEU A 206 5.78 21.98 -1.49
CA LEU A 206 7.07 22.69 -1.57
C LEU A 206 6.88 24.13 -2.07
N HIS A 207 6.00 24.34 -3.05
CA HIS A 207 5.68 25.66 -3.56
C HIS A 207 5.01 26.54 -2.51
N GLU A 208 3.98 26.04 -1.86
CA GLU A 208 3.24 26.74 -0.80
C GLU A 208 4.12 27.14 0.39
N ARG A 209 5.09 26.28 0.72
CA ARG A 209 6.07 26.55 1.78
C ARG A 209 7.24 27.46 1.34
N GLY A 210 7.25 27.92 0.08
CA GLY A 210 8.34 28.76 -0.47
C GLY A 210 9.69 28.04 -0.55
N LEU A 211 9.69 26.70 -0.59
CA LEU A 211 10.91 25.88 -0.67
C LEU A 211 11.37 25.66 -2.11
N VAL A 212 10.51 25.93 -3.09
CA VAL A 212 10.88 25.89 -4.51
C VAL A 212 11.57 27.20 -4.88
N ARG A 213 12.86 27.14 -5.17
CA ARG A 213 13.61 28.28 -5.72
C ARG A 213 13.60 28.19 -7.24
N PRO A 214 13.08 29.20 -7.97
CA PRO A 214 13.25 29.24 -9.43
C PRO A 214 14.77 29.31 -9.71
N THR A 215 15.29 28.30 -10.39
CA THR A 215 16.64 28.36 -10.94
C THR A 215 16.59 29.28 -12.15
N ALA A 216 17.17 30.46 -12.05
CA ALA A 216 17.18 31.49 -13.11
C ALA A 216 17.90 31.05 -14.40
N GLU A 217 18.37 29.80 -14.51
CA GLU A 217 19.22 29.34 -15.61
C GLU A 217 18.94 27.86 -16.01
N LEU A 218 17.71 27.45 -16.13
CA LEU A 218 17.41 26.21 -16.88
C LEU A 218 17.22 26.58 -18.37
N LYS A 219 18.28 26.65 -19.13
CA LYS A 219 18.22 26.60 -20.59
C LYS A 219 17.98 25.16 -21.01
N PHE A 220 16.73 24.82 -21.31
CA PHE A 220 16.41 23.58 -22.00
C PHE A 220 16.77 23.74 -23.48
N GLU A 221 17.87 23.16 -23.93
CA GLU A 221 18.08 22.89 -25.34
C GLU A 221 17.34 21.60 -25.70
N LEU A 222 16.17 21.75 -26.32
CA LEU A 222 15.50 20.65 -27.00
C LEU A 222 16.37 20.24 -28.20
N LYS A 223 16.97 19.06 -28.13
CA LYS A 223 17.59 18.39 -29.29
C LYS A 223 16.58 17.54 -30.02
#